data_af495dfa3a5afa0394cb3b56f7d52f3d
#
_entry.id   af495dfa3a5afa0394cb3b56f7d52f3d
#
_cell.length_a   1.000
_cell.length_b   1.000
_cell.length_c   1.000
_cell.angle_alpha   90.00
_cell.angle_beta   90.00
_cell.angle_gamma   90.00
#
_symmetry.space_group_name_H-M   'P 1'
#
loop_
_entity.id
_entity.type
_entity.pdbx_description
1 polymer ?
#
loop_
_entity_poly.entity_id
_entity_poly.type
_entity_poly.pdbx_seq_one_letter_code
_entity_poly.pdbx_strand_id
1 'polypeptide(L)'
;MKEILTEWRKFINENYIDPRIQKQMAALIDGGYAIEVDEQRGNMARFKIIRLDYPRDEQRLLSLGYIAISRSQDDDGKCLDAWAIYASQAKQNKGLGPLLYEIALEWSSQNGGGLMADRSMVSDEALAVWDKYYRTRPEIKAKQLDVDLDRTDPHYDEGEYGNIEVADLKQLTPDKPDDDCEQTAAVGYRGDYWDESPLSKMYFKNNTEIMDTLEREGRLIKK
;
A
#
# COMPACT_ATOMS: atom_id res chain seq x y z
N MET A 1 -14.63 -9.71 -32.82
CA MET A 1 -15.54 -9.01 -31.88
C MET A 1 -15.21 -9.30 -30.43
N LYS A 2 -15.01 -10.56 -29.98
CA LYS A 2 -14.60 -10.87 -28.56
C LYS A 2 -13.23 -10.28 -28.19
N GLU A 3 -12.25 -10.33 -29.08
CA GLU A 3 -10.91 -9.77 -28.82
C GLU A 3 -10.94 -8.26 -28.64
N ILE A 4 -11.66 -7.53 -29.50
CA ILE A 4 -11.83 -6.06 -29.38
C ILE A 4 -12.49 -5.69 -28.06
N LEU A 5 -13.50 -6.43 -27.61
CA LEU A 5 -14.16 -6.20 -26.33
C LEU A 5 -13.24 -6.52 -25.15
N THR A 6 -12.33 -7.50 -25.30
CA THR A 6 -11.35 -7.84 -24.27
C THR A 6 -10.28 -6.76 -24.18
N GLU A 7 -9.77 -6.26 -25.31
CA GLU A 7 -8.81 -5.15 -25.34
C GLU A 7 -9.42 -3.84 -24.82
N TRP A 8 -10.68 -3.54 -25.19
CA TRP A 8 -11.41 -2.40 -24.66
C TRP A 8 -11.61 -2.47 -23.15
N ARG A 9 -11.98 -3.64 -22.62
CA ARG A 9 -12.09 -3.86 -21.17
C ARG A 9 -10.75 -3.68 -20.46
N LYS A 10 -9.67 -4.19 -21.07
CA LYS A 10 -8.31 -4.03 -20.56
C LYS A 10 -7.92 -2.54 -20.55
N PHE A 11 -8.14 -1.81 -21.66
CA PHE A 11 -7.86 -0.38 -21.77
C PHE A 11 -8.65 0.46 -20.75
N ILE A 12 -9.96 0.18 -20.58
CA ILE A 12 -10.80 0.87 -19.59
C ILE A 12 -10.30 0.59 -18.17
N ASN A 13 -9.91 -0.66 -17.88
CA ASN A 13 -9.41 -1.01 -16.55
C ASN A 13 -8.02 -0.42 -16.27
N GLU A 14 -7.17 -0.31 -17.29
CA GLU A 14 -5.82 0.24 -17.16
C GLU A 14 -5.82 1.75 -16.93
N ASN A 15 -6.85 2.49 -17.39
CA ASN A 15 -6.99 3.94 -17.23
C ASN A 15 -8.10 4.33 -16.23
N TYR A 16 -8.58 3.37 -15.47
CA TYR A 16 -9.66 3.62 -14.53
C TYR A 16 -9.14 4.26 -13.24
N ILE A 17 -9.66 5.42 -12.88
CA ILE A 17 -9.51 6.02 -11.54
C ILE A 17 -10.85 5.92 -10.83
N ASP A 18 -10.87 5.34 -9.63
CA ASP A 18 -12.07 5.27 -8.77
C ASP A 18 -12.66 6.68 -8.62
N PRO A 19 -13.96 6.89 -8.86
CA PRO A 19 -14.61 8.20 -8.77
C PRO A 19 -14.44 8.90 -7.41
N ARG A 20 -14.26 8.14 -6.33
CA ARG A 20 -13.98 8.70 -5.01
C ARG A 20 -12.58 9.30 -4.96
N ILE A 21 -11.61 8.63 -5.59
CA ILE A 21 -10.24 9.14 -5.68
C ILE A 21 -10.18 10.36 -6.58
N GLN A 22 -10.90 10.38 -7.71
CA GLN A 22 -11.04 11.57 -8.55
C GLN A 22 -11.58 12.76 -7.74
N LYS A 23 -12.62 12.55 -6.93
CA LYS A 23 -13.17 13.58 -6.05
C LYS A 23 -12.15 14.06 -5.01
N GLN A 24 -11.33 13.16 -4.47
CA GLN A 24 -10.29 13.51 -3.51
C GLN A 24 -9.15 14.31 -4.18
N MET A 25 -8.76 13.94 -5.40
CA MET A 25 -7.80 14.71 -6.19
C MET A 25 -8.31 16.13 -6.47
N ALA A 26 -9.56 16.28 -6.91
CA ALA A 26 -10.19 17.58 -7.10
C ALA A 26 -10.19 18.40 -5.81
N ALA A 27 -10.59 17.82 -4.69
CA ALA A 27 -10.58 18.48 -3.39
C ALA A 27 -9.17 18.88 -2.91
N LEU A 28 -8.15 18.10 -3.25
CA LEU A 28 -6.74 18.44 -2.98
C LEU A 28 -6.31 19.64 -3.81
N ILE A 29 -6.61 19.63 -5.12
CA ILE A 29 -6.26 20.71 -6.08
C ILE A 29 -6.97 22.01 -5.70
N ASP A 30 -8.29 21.97 -5.53
CA ASP A 30 -9.13 23.13 -5.20
C ASP A 30 -8.79 23.72 -3.82
N GLY A 31 -8.37 22.86 -2.89
CA GLY A 31 -7.93 23.27 -1.55
C GLY A 31 -6.55 23.90 -1.48
N GLY A 32 -5.83 24.02 -2.61
CA GLY A 32 -4.47 24.56 -2.64
C GLY A 32 -3.42 23.62 -2.04
N TYR A 33 -3.70 22.32 -1.99
CA TYR A 33 -2.79 21.30 -1.47
C TYR A 33 -1.99 20.64 -2.59
N ALA A 34 -0.89 20.02 -2.21
CA ALA A 34 -0.06 19.18 -3.06
C ALA A 34 0.46 17.97 -2.26
N ILE A 35 0.99 16.99 -2.96
CA ILE A 35 1.71 15.85 -2.37
C ILE A 35 3.22 16.10 -2.54
N GLU A 36 3.93 16.15 -1.44
CA GLU A 36 5.40 16.13 -1.41
C GLU A 36 5.86 14.67 -1.30
N VAL A 37 6.71 14.26 -2.23
CA VAL A 37 7.35 12.94 -2.25
C VAL A 37 8.78 13.11 -1.78
N ASP A 38 9.14 12.44 -0.69
CA ASP A 38 10.47 12.45 -0.07
C ASP A 38 11.01 11.02 -0.08
N GLU A 39 11.98 10.76 -0.97
CA GLU A 39 12.64 9.46 -1.11
C GLU A 39 13.91 9.44 -0.26
N GLN A 40 13.96 8.55 0.72
CA GLN A 40 15.05 8.47 1.68
C GLN A 40 15.90 7.21 1.44
N ARG A 41 17.13 7.39 0.99
CA ARG A 41 18.19 6.35 0.87
C ARG A 41 17.78 5.08 0.11
N GLY A 42 16.80 5.17 -0.79
CA GLY A 42 16.37 4.04 -1.65
C GLY A 42 15.52 2.95 -0.99
N ASN A 43 15.35 2.99 0.33
CA ASN A 43 14.57 1.99 1.07
C ASN A 43 13.38 2.55 1.86
N MET A 44 13.15 3.86 1.78
CA MET A 44 11.99 4.52 2.39
C MET A 44 11.47 5.61 1.46
N ALA A 45 10.15 5.72 1.32
CA ALA A 45 9.49 6.84 0.67
C ALA A 45 8.36 7.38 1.55
N ARG A 46 8.21 8.70 1.56
CA ARG A 46 7.16 9.39 2.31
C ARG A 46 6.37 10.29 1.40
N PHE A 47 5.06 10.19 1.44
CA PHE A 47 4.10 11.01 0.71
C PHE A 47 3.35 11.87 1.71
N LYS A 48 3.55 13.19 1.65
CA LYS A 48 3.01 14.12 2.62
C LYS A 48 2.10 15.14 1.94
N ILE A 49 0.92 15.39 2.51
CA ILE A 49 0.05 16.48 2.07
C ILE A 49 0.63 17.80 2.60
N ILE A 50 0.91 18.71 1.69
CA ILE A 50 1.39 20.06 1.99
C ILE A 50 0.43 21.10 1.44
N ARG A 51 0.49 22.30 1.96
CA ARG A 51 -0.27 23.45 1.48
C ARG A 51 0.64 24.43 0.73
N LEU A 52 0.29 24.76 -0.52
CA LEU A 52 1.19 25.51 -1.41
C LEU A 52 1.36 26.96 -1.02
N ASP A 53 0.35 27.57 -0.40
CA ASP A 53 0.35 28.97 0.05
C ASP A 53 0.93 29.16 1.47
N TYR A 54 1.54 28.10 2.04
CA TYR A 54 2.07 28.14 3.39
C TYR A 54 3.61 27.97 3.41
N PRO A 55 4.32 28.74 4.26
CA PRO A 55 5.79 28.63 4.37
C PRO A 55 6.24 27.19 4.66
N ARG A 56 7.33 26.74 4.02
CA ARG A 56 7.82 25.37 4.15
C ARG A 56 8.20 24.96 5.57
N ASP A 57 8.78 25.86 6.33
CA ASP A 57 9.17 25.69 7.73
C ASP A 57 7.97 25.54 8.67
N GLU A 58 6.85 26.14 8.34
CA GLU A 58 5.61 26.06 9.11
C GLU A 58 4.69 24.89 8.70
N GLN A 59 4.96 24.17 7.59
CA GLN A 59 4.17 23.02 7.12
C GLN A 59 4.03 21.92 8.18
N ARG A 60 4.98 21.81 9.10
CA ARG A 60 4.91 20.85 10.23
C ARG A 60 3.72 21.10 11.15
N LEU A 61 3.27 22.33 11.26
CA LEU A 61 2.15 22.73 12.12
C LEU A 61 0.80 22.33 11.54
N LEU A 62 0.73 22.13 10.22
CA LEU A 62 -0.53 21.85 9.54
C LEU A 62 -0.94 20.38 9.64
N SER A 63 0.01 19.44 9.75
CA SER A 63 -0.20 17.99 9.88
C SER A 63 -1.45 17.46 9.18
N LEU A 64 -1.55 17.69 7.86
CA LEU A 64 -2.74 17.33 7.07
C LEU A 64 -2.81 15.82 6.82
N GLY A 65 -1.66 15.16 6.78
CA GLY A 65 -1.53 13.73 6.64
C GLY A 65 -0.28 13.33 5.86
N TYR A 66 0.12 12.10 6.06
CA TYR A 66 1.21 11.46 5.33
C TYR A 66 1.03 9.94 5.33
N ILE A 67 1.69 9.29 4.39
CA ILE A 67 1.96 7.86 4.39
C ILE A 67 3.47 7.68 4.17
N ALA A 68 4.07 6.77 4.91
CA ALA A 68 5.45 6.37 4.74
C ALA A 68 5.50 4.86 4.47
N ILE A 69 6.30 4.48 3.51
CA ILE A 69 6.51 3.10 3.12
C ILE A 69 8.00 2.78 3.17
N SER A 70 8.32 1.54 3.49
CA SER A 70 9.72 1.09 3.55
C SER A 70 9.85 -0.30 2.95
N ARG A 71 11.05 -0.60 2.43
CA ARG A 71 11.50 -1.97 2.20
C ARG A 71 12.26 -2.44 3.43
N SER A 72 12.13 -3.70 3.79
CA SER A 72 13.04 -4.32 4.75
C SER A 72 14.45 -4.36 4.13
N GLN A 73 15.46 -4.01 4.92
CA GLN A 73 16.86 -4.08 4.46
C GLN A 73 17.37 -5.53 4.41
N ASP A 74 16.68 -6.42 5.13
CA ASP A 74 17.07 -7.82 5.28
C ASP A 74 16.38 -8.72 4.24
N ASP A 75 15.44 -8.17 3.46
CA ASP A 75 14.69 -8.91 2.45
C ASP A 75 15.33 -8.75 1.05
N ASP A 76 16.45 -9.41 0.81
CA ASP A 76 17.13 -9.48 -0.50
C ASP A 76 16.23 -10.12 -1.59
N GLY A 77 15.21 -9.38 -2.04
CA GLY A 77 14.25 -9.82 -3.06
C GLY A 77 13.10 -10.69 -2.54
N LYS A 78 13.04 -10.93 -1.26
CA LYS A 78 11.88 -11.55 -0.58
C LYS A 78 10.63 -10.67 -0.66
N CYS A 79 9.49 -11.22 -0.30
CA CYS A 79 8.20 -10.51 -0.33
C CYS A 79 7.85 -9.92 -1.71
N LEU A 80 8.30 -10.55 -2.81
CA LEU A 80 8.06 -10.09 -4.18
C LEU A 80 8.52 -8.65 -4.41
N ASP A 81 9.55 -8.21 -3.70
CA ASP A 81 10.07 -6.83 -3.75
C ASP A 81 9.04 -5.78 -3.33
N ALA A 82 8.13 -6.14 -2.43
CA ALA A 82 7.05 -5.26 -1.97
C ALA A 82 7.56 -4.16 -1.04
N TRP A 83 6.83 -3.03 -1.04
CA TRP A 83 6.95 -1.96 -0.06
C TRP A 83 5.90 -2.14 1.01
N ALA A 84 6.29 -2.12 2.28
CA ALA A 84 5.36 -2.18 3.39
C ALA A 84 4.97 -0.78 3.86
N ILE A 85 3.72 -0.60 4.29
CA ILE A 85 3.34 0.58 5.05
C ILE A 85 4.11 0.57 6.37
N TYR A 86 4.86 1.62 6.61
CA TYR A 86 5.59 1.82 7.87
C TYR A 86 4.83 2.72 8.84
N ALA A 87 4.18 3.76 8.33
CA ALA A 87 3.35 4.66 9.10
C ALA A 87 2.35 5.39 8.22
N SER A 88 1.16 5.59 8.70
CA SER A 88 0.17 6.41 8.03
C SER A 88 -0.59 7.28 9.02
N GLN A 89 -0.83 8.53 8.65
CA GLN A 89 -1.65 9.46 9.39
C GLN A 89 -2.39 10.36 8.43
N ALA A 90 -3.69 10.51 8.61
CA ALA A 90 -4.48 11.49 7.89
C ALA A 90 -5.33 12.29 8.88
N LYS A 91 -5.44 13.60 8.66
CA LYS A 91 -6.33 14.44 9.46
C LYS A 91 -7.76 13.98 9.23
N GLN A 92 -8.43 13.60 10.32
CA GLN A 92 -9.83 13.20 10.27
C GLN A 92 -10.68 14.27 9.59
N ASN A 93 -11.72 13.84 8.88
CA ASN A 93 -12.70 14.70 8.18
C ASN A 93 -12.19 15.45 6.93
N LYS A 94 -10.96 15.20 6.44
CA LYS A 94 -10.51 15.73 5.13
C LYS A 94 -10.68 14.73 3.98
N GLY A 95 -10.91 13.45 4.29
CA GLY A 95 -11.17 12.40 3.31
C GLY A 95 -9.99 12.09 2.35
N LEU A 96 -8.77 12.56 2.65
CA LEU A 96 -7.60 12.41 1.77
C LEU A 96 -6.75 11.17 2.09
N GLY A 97 -7.09 10.42 3.14
CA GLY A 97 -6.37 9.20 3.50
C GLY A 97 -6.30 8.18 2.37
N PRO A 98 -7.42 7.78 1.74
CA PRO A 98 -7.41 6.83 0.63
C PRO A 98 -6.57 7.31 -0.56
N LEU A 99 -6.52 8.62 -0.86
CA LEU A 99 -5.66 9.17 -1.92
C LEU A 99 -4.17 8.93 -1.63
N LEU A 100 -3.74 9.07 -0.37
CA LEU A 100 -2.36 8.77 0.02
C LEU A 100 -2.00 7.30 -0.21
N TYR A 101 -2.92 6.38 0.08
CA TYR A 101 -2.74 4.95 -0.19
C TYR A 101 -2.64 4.66 -1.70
N GLU A 102 -3.46 5.31 -2.52
CA GLU A 102 -3.40 5.14 -3.99
C GLU A 102 -2.06 5.64 -4.56
N ILE A 103 -1.57 6.77 -4.08
CA ILE A 103 -0.28 7.33 -4.52
C ILE A 103 0.86 6.40 -4.09
N ALA A 104 0.85 5.92 -2.85
CA ALA A 104 1.83 4.96 -2.37
C ALA A 104 1.79 3.66 -3.17
N LEU A 105 0.59 3.17 -3.54
CA LEU A 105 0.40 1.99 -4.38
C LEU A 105 0.96 2.19 -5.79
N GLU A 106 0.65 3.30 -6.47
CA GLU A 106 1.18 3.60 -7.80
C GLU A 106 2.70 3.72 -7.77
N TRP A 107 3.23 4.46 -6.79
CA TRP A 107 4.67 4.65 -6.65
C TRP A 107 5.40 3.32 -6.35
N SER A 108 4.91 2.52 -5.41
CA SER A 108 5.51 1.23 -5.06
C SER A 108 5.44 0.21 -6.19
N SER A 109 4.40 0.27 -7.02
CA SER A 109 4.26 -0.59 -8.22
C SER A 109 5.28 -0.25 -9.30
N GLN A 110 5.78 0.98 -9.35
CA GLN A 110 6.83 1.41 -10.28
C GLN A 110 8.24 1.17 -9.74
N ASN A 111 8.41 1.25 -8.43
CA ASN A 111 9.71 1.20 -7.76
C ASN A 111 9.95 -0.14 -7.04
N GLY A 112 9.13 -1.16 -7.32
CA GLY A 112 9.22 -2.48 -6.73
C GLY A 112 8.09 -3.39 -7.17
N GLY A 113 7.78 -4.41 -6.36
CA GLY A 113 6.72 -5.37 -6.65
C GLY A 113 5.31 -4.80 -6.43
N GLY A 114 5.16 -3.83 -5.55
CA GLY A 114 3.88 -3.27 -5.13
C GLY A 114 3.86 -2.87 -3.66
N LEU A 115 2.66 -2.71 -3.10
CA LEU A 115 2.41 -2.27 -1.74
C LEU A 115 1.77 -3.37 -0.91
N MET A 116 2.25 -3.58 0.30
CA MET A 116 1.65 -4.47 1.29
C MET A 116 1.30 -3.72 2.58
N ALA A 117 0.44 -4.31 3.40
CA ALA A 117 0.04 -3.75 4.68
C ALA A 117 1.22 -3.66 5.66
N ASP A 118 1.06 -2.83 6.70
CA ASP A 118 1.95 -2.87 7.87
C ASP A 118 2.00 -4.30 8.42
N ARG A 119 3.21 -4.76 8.74
CA ARG A 119 3.43 -6.15 9.16
C ARG A 119 3.11 -6.37 10.64
N SER A 120 2.98 -5.32 11.42
CA SER A 120 2.78 -5.41 12.86
C SER A 120 1.38 -5.00 13.31
N MET A 121 0.84 -3.91 12.74
CA MET A 121 -0.44 -3.37 13.21
C MET A 121 -1.17 -2.63 12.09
N VAL A 122 -2.45 -2.92 11.93
CA VAL A 122 -3.35 -2.28 10.97
C VAL A 122 -4.60 -1.77 11.67
N SER A 123 -4.88 -0.47 11.58
CA SER A 123 -6.13 0.09 12.10
C SER A 123 -7.35 -0.36 11.28
N ASP A 124 -8.56 -0.20 11.84
CA ASP A 124 -9.79 -0.56 11.12
C ASP A 124 -10.01 0.27 9.85
N GLU A 125 -9.59 1.53 9.86
CA GLU A 125 -9.66 2.40 8.69
C GLU A 125 -8.69 1.94 7.60
N ALA A 126 -7.49 1.51 7.97
CA ALA A 126 -6.52 0.95 7.04
C ALA A 126 -6.99 -0.40 6.50
N LEU A 127 -7.54 -1.28 7.35
CA LEU A 127 -8.13 -2.54 6.90
C LEU A 127 -9.21 -2.33 5.84
N ALA A 128 -10.08 -1.32 6.03
CA ALA A 128 -11.12 -1.00 5.05
C ALA A 128 -10.55 -0.60 3.66
N VAL A 129 -9.34 -0.04 3.61
CA VAL A 129 -8.63 0.22 2.33
C VAL A 129 -8.19 -1.09 1.70
N TRP A 130 -7.53 -1.96 2.46
CA TRP A 130 -7.03 -3.25 1.97
C TRP A 130 -8.17 -4.19 1.53
N ASP A 131 -9.26 -4.26 2.31
CA ASP A 131 -10.44 -5.03 1.94
C ASP A 131 -11.07 -4.53 0.64
N LYS A 132 -11.12 -3.20 0.46
CA LYS A 132 -11.58 -2.60 -0.78
C LYS A 132 -10.68 -2.97 -1.96
N TYR A 133 -9.35 -2.92 -1.80
CA TYR A 133 -8.41 -3.32 -2.85
C TYR A 133 -8.59 -4.78 -3.23
N TYR A 134 -8.77 -5.64 -2.26
CA TYR A 134 -8.93 -7.07 -2.48
C TYR A 134 -10.25 -7.44 -3.15
N ARG A 135 -11.38 -6.80 -2.74
CA ARG A 135 -12.71 -7.25 -3.12
C ARG A 135 -13.38 -6.45 -4.23
N THR A 136 -13.06 -5.17 -4.36
CA THR A 136 -13.92 -4.24 -5.14
C THR A 136 -13.17 -3.43 -6.21
N ARG A 137 -11.86 -3.55 -6.32
CA ARG A 137 -11.00 -2.77 -7.22
C ARG A 137 -10.34 -3.67 -8.27
N PRO A 138 -11.03 -3.97 -9.39
CA PRO A 138 -10.53 -4.92 -10.40
C PRO A 138 -9.26 -4.46 -11.12
N GLU A 139 -8.97 -3.15 -11.13
CA GLU A 139 -7.75 -2.57 -11.69
C GLU A 139 -6.53 -2.74 -10.76
N ILE A 140 -6.75 -3.02 -9.49
CA ILE A 140 -5.70 -3.35 -8.54
C ILE A 140 -5.53 -4.86 -8.53
N LYS A 141 -4.33 -5.32 -8.83
CA LYS A 141 -3.98 -6.74 -8.80
C LYS A 141 -3.41 -7.08 -7.43
N ALA A 142 -3.69 -8.31 -7.00
CA ALA A 142 -3.13 -8.86 -5.77
C ALA A 142 -2.29 -10.10 -6.09
N LYS A 143 -1.17 -10.25 -5.42
CA LYS A 143 -0.41 -11.50 -5.36
C LYS A 143 -0.42 -11.99 -3.92
N GLN A 144 -0.56 -13.31 -3.75
CA GLN A 144 -0.42 -13.92 -2.45
C GLN A 144 1.03 -13.83 -2.01
N LEU A 145 1.24 -13.43 -0.76
CA LEU A 145 2.51 -13.54 -0.06
C LEU A 145 2.48 -14.81 0.80
N ASP A 146 3.61 -15.45 0.94
CA ASP A 146 3.74 -16.60 1.83
C ASP A 146 4.26 -16.17 3.21
N VAL A 147 4.21 -17.06 4.15
CA VAL A 147 4.75 -16.87 5.50
C VAL A 147 6.10 -17.56 5.59
N ASP A 148 7.15 -16.80 5.86
CA ASP A 148 8.43 -17.37 6.24
C ASP A 148 8.31 -17.95 7.66
N LEU A 149 8.04 -19.23 7.71
CA LEU A 149 8.01 -19.98 8.94
C LEU A 149 9.39 -20.61 9.17
N ASP A 150 10.36 -19.84 9.62
CA ASP A 150 11.59 -20.44 10.15
C ASP A 150 11.28 -21.19 11.46
N ARG A 151 10.82 -22.42 11.30
CA ARG A 151 10.53 -23.34 12.41
C ARG A 151 11.78 -23.68 13.24
N THR A 152 12.94 -23.23 12.82
CA THR A 152 14.20 -23.42 13.54
C THR A 152 14.54 -22.27 14.46
N ASP A 153 13.80 -21.15 14.37
CA ASP A 153 13.97 -20.02 15.27
C ASP A 153 13.54 -20.43 16.69
N PRO A 154 14.47 -20.46 17.68
CA PRO A 154 14.13 -20.76 19.07
C PRO A 154 13.23 -19.70 19.74
N HIS A 155 13.07 -18.53 19.12
CA HIS A 155 12.13 -17.47 19.53
C HIS A 155 10.77 -17.61 18.86
N TYR A 156 10.56 -18.64 18.06
CA TYR A 156 9.27 -19.02 17.52
C TYR A 156 8.37 -19.50 18.67
N ASP A 157 7.88 -18.55 19.44
CA ASP A 157 7.00 -18.82 20.57
C ASP A 157 5.55 -18.61 20.12
N GLU A 158 4.71 -19.63 20.34
CA GLU A 158 3.29 -19.67 19.97
C GLU A 158 2.50 -18.44 20.47
N GLY A 159 3.05 -17.69 21.45
CA GLY A 159 2.46 -16.48 21.98
C GLY A 159 2.73 -15.18 21.21
N GLU A 160 3.74 -15.15 20.35
CA GLU A 160 4.16 -13.90 19.66
C GLU A 160 3.30 -13.60 18.43
N TYR A 161 2.62 -14.60 17.90
CA TYR A 161 1.81 -14.54 16.69
C TYR A 161 0.31 -14.31 16.94
N GLY A 162 -0.07 -13.94 18.15
CA GLY A 162 -1.48 -13.78 18.51
C GLY A 162 -2.20 -15.15 18.56
N ASN A 163 -3.47 -15.19 18.16
CA ASN A 163 -4.29 -16.40 18.19
C ASN A 163 -4.15 -17.29 16.95
N ILE A 164 -3.15 -17.10 16.10
CA ILE A 164 -2.93 -18.01 14.97
C ILE A 164 -2.25 -19.25 15.50
N GLU A 165 -2.93 -20.39 15.46
CA GLU A 165 -2.28 -21.68 15.66
C GLU A 165 -1.31 -21.90 14.49
N VAL A 166 -0.08 -22.32 14.82
CA VAL A 166 0.97 -22.62 13.83
C VAL A 166 0.50 -23.60 12.73
N ALA A 167 -0.49 -24.43 13.05
CA ALA A 167 -1.13 -25.33 12.10
C ALA A 167 -1.90 -24.60 10.98
N ASP A 168 -2.32 -23.36 11.21
CA ASP A 168 -3.08 -22.56 10.25
C ASP A 168 -2.17 -21.72 9.34
N LEU A 169 -0.90 -21.55 9.71
CA LEU A 169 0.13 -20.91 8.91
C LEU A 169 0.79 -21.95 8.00
N LYS A 170 0.09 -22.37 6.96
CA LYS A 170 0.68 -23.24 5.94
C LYS A 170 1.43 -22.37 4.95
N GLN A 171 2.65 -22.77 4.60
CA GLN A 171 3.29 -22.29 3.37
C GLN A 171 2.35 -22.57 2.21
N LEU A 172 1.96 -21.53 1.49
CA LEU A 172 1.01 -21.62 0.40
C LEU A 172 1.71 -22.03 -0.92
N THR A 173 2.99 -21.70 -1.02
CA THR A 173 3.83 -22.01 -2.18
C THR A 173 5.13 -22.62 -1.68
N PRO A 174 5.23 -23.95 -1.62
CA PRO A 174 6.46 -24.62 -1.19
C PRO A 174 7.64 -24.24 -2.11
N ASP A 175 8.78 -23.95 -1.52
CA ASP A 175 10.06 -23.71 -2.17
C ASP A 175 10.15 -22.47 -3.07
N LYS A 176 9.40 -21.41 -2.78
CA LYS A 176 9.52 -20.11 -3.46
C LYS A 176 9.91 -19.01 -2.47
N PRO A 177 11.20 -18.80 -2.24
CA PRO A 177 11.68 -17.83 -1.27
C PRO A 177 11.42 -16.37 -1.66
N ASP A 178 11.01 -16.10 -2.89
CA ASP A 178 10.71 -14.75 -3.38
C ASP A 178 9.36 -14.20 -2.89
N ASP A 179 8.42 -15.06 -2.51
CA ASP A 179 7.13 -14.66 -1.94
C ASP A 179 7.04 -14.88 -0.41
N ASP A 180 8.11 -15.40 0.21
CA ASP A 180 8.23 -15.50 1.66
C ASP A 180 8.35 -14.12 2.28
N CYS A 181 7.52 -13.85 3.25
CA CYS A 181 7.52 -12.60 3.98
C CYS A 181 7.72 -12.82 5.46
N GLU A 182 8.41 -11.89 6.10
CA GLU A 182 8.38 -11.80 7.52
C GLU A 182 6.92 -11.71 7.99
N GLN A 183 6.68 -12.36 9.07
CA GLN A 183 5.44 -12.56 9.72
C GLN A 183 4.58 -11.31 9.90
N THR A 184 3.30 -11.48 9.81
CA THR A 184 2.35 -10.42 10.08
C THR A 184 1.50 -10.68 11.30
N ALA A 185 1.87 -10.09 12.42
CA ALA A 185 1.01 -10.02 13.59
C ALA A 185 -0.38 -9.45 13.25
N ALA A 186 -0.46 -8.53 12.28
CA ALA A 186 -1.71 -7.91 11.86
C ALA A 186 -2.76 -8.93 11.35
N VAL A 187 -2.36 -9.98 10.63
CA VAL A 187 -3.29 -11.05 10.19
C VAL A 187 -3.74 -11.86 11.39
N GLY A 188 -2.80 -12.25 12.28
CA GLY A 188 -3.06 -13.04 13.47
C GLY A 188 -4.02 -12.37 14.44
N TYR A 189 -3.86 -11.09 14.71
CA TYR A 189 -4.74 -10.35 15.60
C TYR A 189 -6.22 -10.33 15.16
N ARG A 190 -6.48 -10.56 13.86
CA ARG A 190 -7.84 -10.55 13.33
C ARG A 190 -8.46 -11.94 13.24
N GLY A 191 -7.69 -12.99 13.48
CA GLY A 191 -8.14 -14.37 13.37
C GLY A 191 -8.50 -14.80 11.94
N ASP A 192 -7.98 -14.09 10.93
CA ASP A 192 -8.20 -14.41 9.52
C ASP A 192 -7.30 -15.58 9.10
N TYR A 193 -7.80 -16.44 8.20
CA TYR A 193 -6.92 -17.38 7.50
C TYR A 193 -5.96 -16.60 6.58
N TRP A 194 -4.71 -17.05 6.54
CA TRP A 194 -3.66 -16.33 5.79
C TRP A 194 -4.02 -16.08 4.32
N ASP A 195 -4.51 -17.10 3.62
CA ASP A 195 -4.88 -17.02 2.21
C ASP A 195 -6.16 -16.22 1.92
N GLU A 196 -7.00 -15.99 2.90
CA GLU A 196 -8.24 -15.21 2.78
C GLU A 196 -8.08 -13.75 3.20
N SER A 197 -7.04 -13.44 3.97
CA SER A 197 -6.83 -12.09 4.50
C SER A 197 -6.39 -11.10 3.41
N PRO A 198 -7.00 -9.91 3.34
CA PRO A 198 -6.49 -8.84 2.49
C PRO A 198 -5.11 -8.33 2.95
N LEU A 199 -4.72 -8.60 4.18
CA LEU A 199 -3.45 -8.15 4.76
C LEU A 199 -2.26 -9.03 4.38
N SER A 200 -2.51 -10.25 3.88
CA SER A 200 -1.48 -11.19 3.41
C SER A 200 -1.15 -11.04 1.93
N LYS A 201 -1.57 -9.97 1.30
CA LYS A 201 -1.37 -9.75 -0.14
C LYS A 201 -0.42 -8.59 -0.39
N MET A 202 0.31 -8.69 -1.49
CA MET A 202 0.92 -7.54 -2.14
C MET A 202 -0.02 -7.04 -3.24
N TYR A 203 -0.26 -5.74 -3.25
CA TYR A 203 -1.12 -5.07 -4.24
C TYR A 203 -0.29 -4.26 -5.21
N PHE A 204 -0.68 -4.25 -6.48
CA PHE A 204 0.00 -3.46 -7.49
C PHE A 204 -0.94 -2.98 -8.60
N LYS A 205 -0.56 -1.90 -9.25
CA LYS A 205 -1.22 -1.31 -10.42
C LYS A 205 -0.24 -1.24 -11.58
N ASN A 206 -0.74 -1.36 -12.79
CA ASN A 206 0.08 -1.21 -13.99
C ASN A 206 0.12 0.23 -14.51
N ASN A 207 -0.68 1.14 -13.93
CA ASN A 207 -0.79 2.53 -14.35
C ASN A 207 -0.45 3.50 -13.20
N THR A 208 -0.15 4.74 -13.55
CA THR A 208 0.21 5.85 -12.68
C THR A 208 -0.69 7.06 -12.86
N GLU A 209 -1.90 6.84 -13.32
CA GLU A 209 -2.84 7.90 -13.71
C GLU A 209 -3.05 8.96 -12.65
N ILE A 210 -3.00 8.58 -11.36
CA ILE A 210 -3.15 9.52 -10.24
C ILE A 210 -1.90 10.38 -10.12
N MET A 211 -0.72 9.75 -10.09
CA MET A 211 0.55 10.46 -9.99
C MET A 211 0.78 11.35 -11.21
N ASP A 212 0.54 10.84 -12.42
CA ASP A 212 0.70 11.59 -13.67
C ASP A 212 -0.25 12.80 -13.73
N THR A 213 -1.49 12.63 -13.25
CA THR A 213 -2.44 13.73 -13.15
C THR A 213 -1.98 14.78 -12.16
N LEU A 214 -1.56 14.38 -10.96
CA LEU A 214 -1.06 15.31 -9.95
C LEU A 214 0.23 16.02 -10.41
N GLU A 215 1.11 15.34 -11.13
CA GLU A 215 2.32 15.94 -11.70
C GLU A 215 1.97 16.99 -12.78
N ARG A 216 1.08 16.67 -13.71
CA ARG A 216 0.59 17.59 -14.73
C ARG A 216 -0.09 18.83 -14.15
N GLU A 217 -0.82 18.68 -13.05
CA GLU A 217 -1.47 19.78 -12.33
C GLU A 217 -0.50 20.54 -11.40
N GLY A 218 0.78 20.18 -11.36
CA GLY A 218 1.77 20.77 -10.46
C GLY A 218 1.50 20.49 -8.97
N ARG A 219 0.86 19.36 -8.68
CA ARG A 219 0.44 18.94 -7.34
C ARG A 219 1.23 17.76 -6.81
N LEU A 220 2.19 17.23 -7.56
CA LEU A 220 3.16 16.24 -7.12
C LEU A 220 4.55 16.89 -7.10
N ILE A 221 5.16 17.01 -5.93
CA ILE A 221 6.41 17.71 -5.72
C ILE A 221 7.46 16.70 -5.24
N LYS A 222 8.46 16.43 -6.06
CA LYS A 222 9.60 15.58 -5.72
C LYS A 222 10.67 16.42 -5.00
N LYS A 223 11.26 15.86 -3.94
CA LYS A 223 12.25 16.53 -3.08
C LYS A 223 13.63 15.92 -3.22
#